data_0842868dcedb8c313bc76d5b1f251f9c
#
_entry.id   0842868dcedb8c313bc76d5b1f251f9c
#
_cell.length_a   1.000
_cell.length_b   1.000
_cell.length_c   1.000
_cell.angle_alpha   90.00
_cell.angle_beta   90.00
_cell.angle_gamma   90.00
#
_symmetry.space_group_name_H-M   'P 1'
#
loop_
_entity.id
_entity.type
_entity.pdbx_description
1 polymer ?
#
loop_
_entity_poly.entity_id
_entity_poly.type
_entity_poly.pdbx_seq_one_letter_code
_entity_poly.pdbx_strand_id
1 'polypeptide(L)'
;MGVAVGVLALQGDFHAHLTVLQHLGAEARAVSLPAQLSGLAGLVIPGGESTTIGKLAEAYGLMQPMRNLAAQGAAILGTCAGAILLSRDAHRAQPLLNLMDITVQRNAFGRQVDSFEAQLHVPALAAGKNGSNKAFHAIFIRAPMIESVGPDVEVLATLPAGEIVAARQGRLLATAFHPELTADPRFHELFLQLAGK
;
A
#
# COMPACT_ATOMS: atom_id res chain seq x y z
N MET A 1 -3.14 -13.40 20.63
CA MET A 1 -4.08 -12.55 19.88
C MET A 1 -3.40 -12.09 18.62
N GLY A 2 -4.11 -12.11 17.50
CA GLY A 2 -3.59 -11.65 16.22
C GLY A 2 -3.44 -10.12 16.23
N VAL A 3 -2.63 -9.59 15.31
CA VAL A 3 -2.51 -8.14 15.11
C VAL A 3 -3.81 -7.63 14.48
N ALA A 4 -4.46 -6.64 15.12
CA ALA A 4 -5.69 -6.04 14.61
C ALA A 4 -5.38 -5.06 13.49
N VAL A 5 -5.84 -5.33 12.27
CA VAL A 5 -5.61 -4.50 11.10
C VAL A 5 -6.89 -4.25 10.32
N GLY A 6 -6.96 -3.11 9.64
CA GLY A 6 -8.06 -2.74 8.76
C GLY A 6 -7.68 -2.85 7.29
N VAL A 7 -8.67 -3.04 6.43
CA VAL A 7 -8.55 -2.83 4.99
C VAL A 7 -9.62 -1.82 4.57
N LEU A 8 -9.23 -0.71 3.96
CA LEU A 8 -10.14 0.35 3.53
C LEU A 8 -11.09 -0.21 2.45
N ALA A 9 -12.38 -0.25 2.74
CA ALA A 9 -13.43 -0.90 1.94
C ALA A 9 -14.38 0.12 1.32
N LEU A 10 -13.84 1.11 0.60
CA LEU A 10 -14.62 2.14 -0.10
C LEU A 10 -14.79 1.80 -1.58
N GLN A 11 -13.71 1.37 -2.23
CA GLN A 11 -13.69 1.00 -3.64
C GLN A 11 -12.40 0.20 -3.92
N GLY A 12 -12.43 -0.73 -4.88
CA GLY A 12 -11.31 -1.59 -5.23
C GLY A 12 -11.38 -2.99 -4.59
N ASP A 13 -10.35 -3.80 -4.81
CA ASP A 13 -10.32 -5.20 -4.34
C ASP A 13 -9.79 -5.31 -2.90
N PHE A 14 -10.57 -4.86 -1.93
CA PHE A 14 -10.24 -4.98 -0.52
C PHE A 14 -10.40 -6.43 0.01
N HIS A 15 -11.21 -7.26 -0.65
CA HIS A 15 -11.44 -8.64 -0.24
C HIS A 15 -10.20 -9.52 -0.39
N ALA A 16 -9.42 -9.34 -1.46
CA ALA A 16 -8.17 -10.08 -1.65
C ALA A 16 -7.18 -9.79 -0.51
N HIS A 17 -7.01 -8.53 -0.12
CA HIS A 17 -6.18 -8.17 1.04
C HIS A 17 -6.68 -8.78 2.34
N LEU A 18 -8.00 -8.75 2.61
CA LEU A 18 -8.58 -9.36 3.80
C LEU A 18 -8.25 -10.86 3.85
N THR A 19 -8.42 -11.56 2.73
CA THR A 19 -8.15 -12.99 2.62
C THR A 19 -6.69 -13.30 2.96
N VAL A 20 -5.73 -12.59 2.37
CA VAL A 20 -4.30 -12.80 2.64
C VAL A 20 -3.97 -12.54 4.11
N LEU A 21 -4.44 -11.42 4.68
CA LEU A 21 -4.17 -11.04 6.07
C LEU A 21 -4.75 -12.04 7.06
N GLN A 22 -5.96 -12.55 6.82
CA GLN A 22 -6.60 -13.58 7.64
C GLN A 22 -5.84 -14.90 7.57
N HIS A 23 -5.38 -15.33 6.40
CA HIS A 23 -4.52 -16.51 6.25
C HIS A 23 -3.19 -16.39 7.01
N LEU A 24 -2.67 -15.17 7.14
CA LEU A 24 -1.48 -14.87 7.95
C LEU A 24 -1.76 -14.78 9.45
N GLY A 25 -3.02 -15.00 9.89
CA GLY A 25 -3.42 -14.99 11.29
C GLY A 25 -3.68 -13.62 11.89
N ALA A 26 -3.83 -12.57 11.07
CA ALA A 26 -4.22 -11.25 11.53
C ALA A 26 -5.74 -11.18 11.80
N GLU A 27 -6.12 -10.34 12.78
CA GLU A 27 -7.52 -9.96 13.01
C GLU A 27 -7.90 -8.85 12.01
N ALA A 28 -8.08 -9.26 10.74
CA ALA A 28 -8.34 -8.32 9.65
C ALA A 28 -9.83 -8.03 9.48
N ARG A 29 -10.19 -6.74 9.36
CA ARG A 29 -11.58 -6.28 9.13
C ARG A 29 -11.67 -5.19 8.06
N ALA A 30 -12.83 -5.14 7.38
CA ALA A 30 -13.15 -4.05 6.46
C ALA A 30 -13.42 -2.74 7.22
N VAL A 31 -12.94 -1.63 6.66
CA VAL A 31 -13.10 -0.28 7.21
C VAL A 31 -13.77 0.60 6.17
N SER A 32 -14.95 1.12 6.50
CA SER A 32 -15.69 2.09 5.68
C SER A 32 -16.15 3.31 6.48
N LEU A 33 -16.00 3.29 7.81
CA LEU A 33 -16.42 4.36 8.71
C LEU A 33 -15.30 4.70 9.71
N PRO A 34 -15.18 5.96 10.17
CA PRO A 34 -14.13 6.41 11.09
C PRO A 34 -14.04 5.60 12.39
N ALA A 35 -15.16 5.22 12.98
CA ALA A 35 -15.20 4.46 14.23
C ALA A 35 -14.50 3.09 14.13
N GLN A 36 -14.45 2.51 12.92
CA GLN A 36 -13.83 1.21 12.67
C GLN A 36 -12.28 1.27 12.67
N LEU A 37 -11.69 2.47 12.63
CA LEU A 37 -10.24 2.66 12.73
C LEU A 37 -9.72 2.51 14.17
N SER A 38 -10.61 2.60 15.16
CA SER A 38 -10.21 2.52 16.57
C SER A 38 -9.57 1.17 16.91
N GLY A 39 -8.42 1.21 17.59
CA GLY A 39 -7.70 0.02 18.04
C GLY A 39 -6.96 -0.77 16.96
N LEU A 40 -6.87 -0.24 15.74
CA LEU A 40 -6.07 -0.85 14.69
C LEU A 40 -4.58 -0.56 14.86
N ALA A 41 -3.75 -1.58 14.71
CA ALA A 41 -2.30 -1.46 14.63
C ALA A 41 -1.81 -1.19 13.21
N GLY A 42 -2.66 -1.37 12.20
CA GLY A 42 -2.35 -1.07 10.81
C GLY A 42 -3.56 -0.96 9.90
N LEU A 43 -3.38 -0.32 8.74
CA LEU A 43 -4.40 -0.15 7.71
C LEU A 43 -3.83 -0.43 6.33
N VAL A 44 -4.53 -1.22 5.53
CA VAL A 44 -4.26 -1.36 4.09
C VAL A 44 -5.20 -0.45 3.31
N ILE A 45 -4.65 0.31 2.38
CA ILE A 45 -5.38 1.11 1.39
C ILE A 45 -5.21 0.41 0.04
N PRO A 46 -6.25 -0.27 -0.46
CA PRO A 46 -6.14 -1.12 -1.63
C PRO A 46 -6.00 -0.34 -2.94
N GLY A 47 -5.68 -1.06 -4.01
CA GLY A 47 -5.81 -0.59 -5.38
C GLY A 47 -7.25 -0.28 -5.75
N GLY A 48 -7.41 0.47 -6.84
CA GLY A 48 -8.71 0.93 -7.36
C GLY A 48 -8.56 2.23 -8.15
N GLU A 49 -9.56 3.10 -8.13
CA GLU A 49 -9.46 4.45 -8.72
C GLU A 49 -9.19 5.48 -7.61
N SER A 50 -7.98 6.04 -7.59
CA SER A 50 -7.49 6.88 -6.48
C SER A 50 -8.35 8.13 -6.22
N THR A 51 -8.88 8.77 -7.29
CA THR A 51 -9.75 9.95 -7.13
C THR A 51 -11.08 9.57 -6.47
N THR A 52 -11.65 8.42 -6.85
CA THR A 52 -12.90 7.90 -6.27
C THR A 52 -12.70 7.53 -4.80
N ILE A 53 -11.63 6.78 -4.49
CA ILE A 53 -11.32 6.40 -3.11
C ILE A 53 -11.11 7.64 -2.25
N GLY A 54 -10.34 8.62 -2.74
CA GLY A 54 -10.09 9.87 -2.03
C GLY A 54 -11.36 10.68 -1.75
N LYS A 55 -12.23 10.86 -2.75
CA LYS A 55 -13.51 11.56 -2.61
C LYS A 55 -14.46 10.84 -1.65
N LEU A 56 -14.53 9.51 -1.71
CA LEU A 56 -15.33 8.73 -0.76
C LEU A 56 -14.76 8.85 0.66
N ALA A 57 -13.44 8.81 0.82
CA ALA A 57 -12.79 8.99 2.11
C ALA A 57 -13.06 10.38 2.71
N GLU A 58 -13.13 11.44 1.88
CA GLU A 58 -13.59 12.77 2.33
C GLU A 58 -15.04 12.75 2.72
N ALA A 59 -15.93 12.23 1.86
CA ALA A 59 -17.37 12.21 2.08
C ALA A 59 -17.77 11.45 3.36
N TYR A 60 -17.04 10.37 3.67
CA TYR A 60 -17.27 9.58 4.90
C TYR A 60 -16.44 10.05 6.10
N GLY A 61 -15.71 11.16 5.98
CA GLY A 61 -14.92 11.73 7.09
C GLY A 61 -13.72 10.88 7.50
N LEU A 62 -13.18 10.05 6.63
CA LEU A 62 -12.08 9.12 6.93
C LEU A 62 -10.68 9.75 6.80
N MET A 63 -10.52 10.84 6.03
CA MET A 63 -9.18 11.40 5.74
C MET A 63 -8.40 11.76 7.00
N GLN A 64 -8.98 12.54 7.91
CA GLN A 64 -8.28 12.94 9.13
C GLN A 64 -8.10 11.78 10.12
N PRO A 65 -9.09 10.90 10.36
CA PRO A 65 -8.90 9.70 11.16
C PRO A 65 -7.78 8.77 10.67
N MET A 66 -7.60 8.59 9.36
CA MET A 66 -6.48 7.82 8.80
C MET A 66 -5.13 8.50 9.04
N ARG A 67 -5.05 9.85 8.91
CA ARG A 67 -3.83 10.59 9.28
C ARG A 67 -3.51 10.45 10.77
N ASN A 68 -4.50 10.55 11.63
CA ASN A 68 -4.34 10.38 13.08
C ASN A 68 -3.87 8.96 13.42
N LEU A 69 -4.41 7.95 12.77
CA LEU A 69 -3.99 6.56 12.94
C LEU A 69 -2.50 6.38 12.61
N ALA A 70 -2.04 6.94 11.47
CA ALA A 70 -0.63 6.93 11.10
C ALA A 70 0.25 7.70 12.11
N ALA A 71 -0.19 8.88 12.57
CA ALA A 71 0.52 9.69 13.56
C ALA A 71 0.63 8.99 14.92
N GLN A 72 -0.29 8.09 15.27
CA GLN A 72 -0.25 7.22 16.45
C GLN A 72 0.71 6.03 16.28
N GLY A 73 1.36 5.90 15.13
CA GLY A 73 2.36 4.88 14.86
C GLY A 73 1.80 3.59 14.25
N ALA A 74 0.56 3.57 13.78
CA ALA A 74 0.04 2.42 13.04
C ALA A 74 0.77 2.27 11.70
N ALA A 75 0.94 1.03 11.25
CA ALA A 75 1.49 0.75 9.93
C ALA A 75 0.44 1.01 8.84
N ILE A 76 0.86 1.58 7.72
CA ILE A 76 -0.03 1.75 6.55
C ILE A 76 0.62 1.11 5.33
N LEU A 77 -0.15 0.30 4.60
CA LEU A 77 0.23 -0.24 3.30
C LEU A 77 -0.71 0.33 2.23
N GLY A 78 -0.17 1.10 1.28
CA GLY A 78 -0.91 1.54 0.10
C GLY A 78 -0.47 0.78 -1.14
N THR A 79 -1.42 0.13 -1.84
CA THR A 79 -1.13 -0.62 -3.07
C THR A 79 -1.76 0.09 -4.27
N CYS A 80 -1.04 0.25 -5.36
CA CYS A 80 -1.49 0.90 -6.60
C CYS A 80 -2.14 2.27 -6.31
N ALA A 81 -3.47 2.38 -6.37
CA ALA A 81 -4.20 3.61 -6.00
C ALA A 81 -3.96 4.03 -4.54
N GLY A 82 -3.75 3.09 -3.63
CA GLY A 82 -3.39 3.36 -2.23
C GLY A 82 -2.03 4.06 -2.10
N ALA A 83 -1.03 3.70 -2.92
CA ALA A 83 0.25 4.40 -2.96
C ALA A 83 0.08 5.86 -3.42
N ILE A 84 -0.80 6.11 -4.40
CA ILE A 84 -1.15 7.47 -4.84
C ILE A 84 -1.77 8.26 -3.67
N LEU A 85 -2.70 7.67 -2.91
CA LEU A 85 -3.32 8.33 -1.77
C LEU A 85 -2.34 8.67 -0.64
N LEU A 86 -1.30 7.85 -0.44
CA LEU A 86 -0.25 8.10 0.56
C LEU A 86 0.70 9.22 0.15
N SER A 87 0.86 9.51 -1.15
CA SER A 87 1.84 10.47 -1.67
C SER A 87 1.55 11.91 -1.24
N ARG A 88 2.57 12.74 -1.32
CA ARG A 88 2.45 14.20 -1.18
C ARG A 88 1.97 14.88 -2.46
N ASP A 89 2.25 14.28 -3.63
CA ASP A 89 1.88 14.80 -4.93
C ASP A 89 1.61 13.65 -5.92
N ALA A 90 0.60 13.83 -6.75
CA ALA A 90 0.21 12.89 -7.81
C ALA A 90 -0.01 13.61 -9.17
N HIS A 91 0.59 14.80 -9.36
CA HIS A 91 0.45 15.67 -10.55
C HIS A 91 -1.01 15.94 -10.95
N ARG A 92 -1.92 15.86 -9.99
CA ARG A 92 -3.34 16.08 -10.20
C ARG A 92 -4.04 16.55 -8.93
N ALA A 93 -4.95 17.50 -9.08
CA ALA A 93 -5.83 17.92 -7.99
C ALA A 93 -6.78 16.76 -7.62
N GLN A 94 -6.49 16.09 -6.52
CA GLN A 94 -7.31 15.05 -5.91
C GLN A 94 -7.03 14.96 -4.41
N PRO A 95 -7.94 14.36 -3.61
CA PRO A 95 -7.66 14.13 -2.20
C PRO A 95 -6.46 13.19 -2.02
N LEU A 96 -5.49 13.60 -1.17
CA LEU A 96 -4.33 12.82 -0.78
C LEU A 96 -4.22 12.80 0.74
N LEU A 97 -3.70 11.73 1.30
CA LEU A 97 -3.38 11.64 2.73
C LEU A 97 -2.11 12.43 3.08
N ASN A 98 -1.20 12.58 2.12
CA ASN A 98 0.07 13.28 2.30
C ASN A 98 0.86 12.76 3.52
N LEU A 99 1.03 11.44 3.59
CA LEU A 99 1.71 10.75 4.69
C LEU A 99 3.14 10.35 4.34
N MET A 100 3.41 10.07 3.05
CA MET A 100 4.74 9.69 2.56
C MET A 100 5.34 10.80 1.70
N ASP A 101 6.63 11.05 1.90
CA ASP A 101 7.41 12.00 1.09
C ASP A 101 7.79 11.37 -0.26
N ILE A 102 6.78 11.05 -1.06
CA ILE A 102 6.89 10.51 -2.40
C ILE A 102 6.03 11.31 -3.38
N THR A 103 6.51 11.46 -4.61
CA THR A 103 5.71 11.94 -5.74
C THR A 103 5.37 10.74 -6.63
N VAL A 104 4.12 10.64 -7.05
CA VAL A 104 3.63 9.49 -7.80
C VAL A 104 3.05 9.92 -9.13
N GLN A 105 3.57 9.36 -10.23
CA GLN A 105 3.02 9.52 -11.55
C GLN A 105 1.96 8.45 -11.82
N ARG A 106 0.75 8.86 -12.18
CA ARG A 106 -0.35 7.94 -12.53
C ARG A 106 -0.18 7.41 -13.95
N ASN A 107 -0.60 6.15 -14.19
CA ASN A 107 -0.57 5.50 -15.51
C ASN A 107 0.79 5.67 -16.22
N ALA A 108 1.87 5.46 -15.50
CA ALA A 108 3.23 5.80 -15.93
C ALA A 108 3.75 4.92 -17.08
N PHE A 109 3.18 3.72 -17.26
CA PHE A 109 3.67 2.73 -18.23
C PHE A 109 2.99 2.84 -19.62
N GLY A 110 2.28 3.96 -19.87
CA GLY A 110 1.71 4.29 -21.17
C GLY A 110 0.33 3.67 -21.45
N ARG A 111 -0.35 4.22 -22.47
CA ARG A 111 -1.73 3.79 -22.84
C ARG A 111 -1.80 2.40 -23.48
N GLN A 112 -0.67 1.82 -23.88
CA GLN A 112 -0.63 0.52 -24.57
C GLN A 112 -0.37 -0.66 -23.63
N VAL A 113 0.09 -0.40 -22.36
CA VAL A 113 0.38 -1.43 -21.38
C VAL A 113 -0.59 -1.30 -20.22
N ASP A 114 -1.73 -1.99 -20.35
CA ASP A 114 -2.74 -2.00 -19.27
C ASP A 114 -2.31 -2.86 -18.08
N SER A 115 -1.55 -3.93 -18.32
CA SER A 115 -1.03 -4.82 -17.29
C SER A 115 0.24 -5.53 -17.73
N PHE A 116 1.13 -5.81 -16.79
CA PHE A 116 2.32 -6.63 -16.97
C PHE A 116 2.75 -7.27 -15.67
N GLU A 117 3.65 -8.23 -15.74
CA GLU A 117 4.23 -8.91 -14.59
C GLU A 117 5.75 -8.75 -14.60
N ALA A 118 6.34 -8.69 -13.41
CA ALA A 118 7.79 -8.57 -13.26
C ALA A 118 8.29 -9.36 -12.05
N GLN A 119 9.53 -9.82 -12.13
CA GLN A 119 10.26 -10.42 -11.00
C GLN A 119 11.10 -9.33 -10.34
N LEU A 120 10.77 -8.98 -9.10
CA LEU A 120 11.44 -7.92 -8.35
C LEU A 120 12.40 -8.49 -7.33
N HIS A 121 13.61 -7.94 -7.28
CA HIS A 121 14.52 -8.18 -6.16
C HIS A 121 14.17 -7.20 -5.02
N VAL A 122 13.74 -7.74 -3.87
CA VAL A 122 13.30 -6.95 -2.71
C VAL A 122 14.00 -7.46 -1.45
N PRO A 123 15.21 -6.95 -1.13
CA PRO A 123 15.99 -7.44 0.02
C PRO A 123 15.25 -7.36 1.36
N ALA A 124 14.39 -6.36 1.53
CA ALA A 124 13.60 -6.18 2.75
C ALA A 124 12.66 -7.37 3.06
N LEU A 125 12.29 -8.17 2.06
CA LEU A 125 11.45 -9.35 2.25
C LEU A 125 12.22 -10.58 2.74
N ALA A 126 13.56 -10.55 2.72
CA ALA A 126 14.38 -11.65 3.20
C ALA A 126 14.38 -11.79 4.73
N ALA A 127 14.06 -10.72 5.46
CA ALA A 127 14.10 -10.67 6.92
C ALA A 127 12.82 -11.20 7.62
N GLY A 128 11.79 -11.61 6.88
CA GLY A 128 10.52 -12.12 7.42
C GLY A 128 10.58 -13.58 7.89
N LYS A 129 9.52 -14.05 8.60
CA LYS A 129 9.40 -15.44 9.06
C LYS A 129 9.53 -16.47 7.92
N ASN A 130 9.00 -16.12 6.74
CA ASN A 130 9.11 -16.89 5.50
C ASN A 130 10.14 -16.23 4.55
N GLY A 131 11.08 -15.46 5.12
CA GLY A 131 12.03 -14.65 4.39
C GLY A 131 12.84 -15.48 3.39
N SER A 132 12.86 -15.02 2.16
CA SER A 132 13.58 -15.67 1.06
C SER A 132 14.14 -14.60 0.14
N ASN A 133 15.37 -14.81 -0.33
CA ASN A 133 15.99 -14.00 -1.38
C ASN A 133 15.38 -14.26 -2.78
N LYS A 134 14.36 -15.10 -2.88
CA LYS A 134 13.65 -15.31 -4.14
C LYS A 134 13.05 -14.00 -4.61
N ALA A 135 13.10 -13.76 -5.92
CA ALA A 135 12.42 -12.65 -6.53
C ALA A 135 10.91 -12.65 -6.16
N PHE A 136 10.36 -11.48 -5.98
CA PHE A 136 8.92 -11.29 -5.74
C PHE A 136 8.21 -11.15 -7.09
N HIS A 137 7.20 -11.97 -7.33
CA HIS A 137 6.38 -11.87 -8.52
C HIS A 137 5.37 -10.74 -8.35
N ALA A 138 5.55 -9.64 -9.09
CA ALA A 138 4.72 -8.44 -9.00
C ALA A 138 3.78 -8.32 -10.19
N ILE A 139 2.50 -8.06 -9.92
CA ILE A 139 1.45 -7.84 -10.92
C ILE A 139 1.08 -6.37 -10.97
N PHE A 140 1.26 -5.77 -12.14
CA PHE A 140 0.98 -4.36 -12.42
C PHE A 140 -0.27 -4.23 -13.29
N ILE A 141 -1.25 -3.43 -12.85
CA ILE A 141 -2.51 -3.16 -13.58
C ILE A 141 -2.71 -1.66 -13.64
N ARG A 142 -2.56 -1.05 -14.81
CA ARG A 142 -2.61 0.42 -15.01
C ARG A 142 -1.82 1.17 -13.93
N ALA A 143 -0.64 0.63 -13.65
CA ALA A 143 0.13 0.96 -12.46
C ALA A 143 0.63 2.41 -12.47
N PRO A 144 0.68 3.03 -11.29
CA PRO A 144 1.45 4.24 -11.07
C PRO A 144 2.96 3.92 -11.02
N MET A 145 3.79 4.96 -11.01
CA MET A 145 5.22 4.89 -10.72
C MET A 145 5.54 5.89 -9.62
N ILE A 146 6.41 5.53 -8.71
CA ILE A 146 6.98 6.47 -7.74
C ILE A 146 8.08 7.25 -8.47
N GLU A 147 7.80 8.51 -8.80
CA GLU A 147 8.71 9.35 -9.60
C GLU A 147 9.89 9.86 -8.78
N SER A 148 9.64 10.24 -7.53
CA SER A 148 10.67 10.71 -6.62
C SER A 148 10.35 10.36 -5.17
N VAL A 149 11.41 10.28 -4.37
CA VAL A 149 11.35 9.99 -2.94
C VAL A 149 12.16 11.03 -2.16
N GLY A 150 11.69 11.39 -0.97
CA GLY A 150 12.44 12.25 -0.04
C GLY A 150 13.56 11.49 0.69
N PRO A 151 14.38 12.23 1.47
CA PRO A 151 15.60 11.69 2.09
C PRO A 151 15.34 10.57 3.12
N ASP A 152 14.18 10.56 3.75
CA ASP A 152 13.82 9.57 4.78
C ASP A 152 13.02 8.39 4.21
N VAL A 153 12.93 8.29 2.88
CA VAL A 153 12.21 7.21 2.19
C VAL A 153 13.20 6.20 1.61
N GLU A 154 13.03 4.96 2.03
CA GLU A 154 13.79 3.82 1.51
C GLU A 154 13.12 3.27 0.25
N VAL A 155 13.88 3.16 -0.85
CA VAL A 155 13.44 2.45 -2.06
C VAL A 155 13.59 0.95 -1.82
N LEU A 156 12.48 0.20 -1.89
CA LEU A 156 12.46 -1.24 -1.66
C LEU A 156 12.64 -2.05 -2.93
N ALA A 157 12.12 -1.55 -4.06
CA ALA A 157 12.23 -2.23 -5.35
C ALA A 157 12.15 -1.25 -6.52
N THR A 158 12.91 -1.57 -7.57
CA THR A 158 12.87 -0.90 -8.87
C THR A 158 12.68 -1.90 -9.99
N LEU A 159 12.14 -1.46 -11.11
CA LEU A 159 12.19 -2.20 -12.38
C LEU A 159 13.58 -2.08 -13.02
N PRO A 160 13.91 -2.91 -14.02
CA PRO A 160 15.24 -2.89 -14.66
C PRO A 160 15.64 -1.55 -15.27
N ALA A 161 14.69 -0.71 -15.71
CA ALA A 161 14.99 0.61 -16.25
C ALA A 161 15.13 1.70 -15.16
N GLY A 162 14.97 1.33 -13.88
CA GLY A 162 15.19 2.21 -12.73
C GLY A 162 13.91 2.80 -12.12
N GLU A 163 12.74 2.50 -12.67
CA GLU A 163 11.46 2.98 -12.13
C GLU A 163 11.24 2.43 -10.71
N ILE A 164 10.96 3.33 -9.77
CA ILE A 164 10.69 2.94 -8.38
C ILE A 164 9.25 2.41 -8.29
N VAL A 165 9.10 1.18 -7.80
CA VAL A 165 7.82 0.49 -7.72
C VAL A 165 7.43 0.04 -6.31
N ALA A 166 8.33 0.15 -5.34
CA ALA A 166 8.03 -0.01 -3.93
C ALA A 166 8.93 0.87 -3.06
N ALA A 167 8.35 1.47 -2.02
CA ALA A 167 9.05 2.34 -1.09
C ALA A 167 8.53 2.20 0.34
N ARG A 168 9.37 2.54 1.32
CA ARG A 168 9.05 2.55 2.74
C ARG A 168 9.47 3.87 3.40
N GLN A 169 8.64 4.41 4.26
CA GLN A 169 8.99 5.51 5.15
C GLN A 169 8.53 5.16 6.57
N GLY A 170 9.48 4.78 7.43
CA GLY A 170 9.14 4.29 8.76
C GLY A 170 8.24 3.06 8.71
N ARG A 171 6.98 3.21 9.15
CA ARG A 171 5.94 2.16 9.13
C ARG A 171 4.99 2.25 7.93
N LEU A 172 5.26 3.14 6.99
CA LEU A 172 4.44 3.35 5.81
C LEU A 172 5.07 2.60 4.63
N LEU A 173 4.27 1.83 3.91
CA LEU A 173 4.65 1.08 2.72
C LEU A 173 3.81 1.53 1.53
N ALA A 174 4.44 1.73 0.38
CA ALA A 174 3.78 2.01 -0.89
C ALA A 174 4.28 1.02 -1.95
N THR A 175 3.36 0.39 -2.69
CA THR A 175 3.66 -0.44 -3.85
C THR A 175 2.88 0.03 -5.07
N ALA A 176 3.54 0.09 -6.23
CA ALA A 176 2.89 0.41 -7.50
C ALA A 176 2.09 -0.78 -8.07
N PHE A 177 2.30 -1.97 -7.56
CA PHE A 177 1.73 -3.24 -7.97
C PHE A 177 0.73 -3.78 -6.94
N HIS A 178 0.12 -4.91 -7.27
CA HIS A 178 -0.91 -5.61 -6.50
C HIS A 178 -0.35 -6.87 -5.83
N PRO A 179 0.21 -6.77 -4.60
CA PRO A 179 0.73 -7.95 -3.88
C PRO A 179 -0.36 -8.94 -3.48
N GLU A 180 -1.61 -8.50 -3.41
CA GLU A 180 -2.78 -9.30 -3.09
C GLU A 180 -3.19 -10.28 -4.20
N LEU A 181 -2.71 -10.07 -5.42
CA LEU A 181 -3.02 -10.91 -6.57
C LEU A 181 -2.03 -12.04 -6.79
N THR A 182 -1.03 -12.17 -5.93
CA THR A 182 -0.03 -13.24 -6.01
C THR A 182 -0.19 -14.23 -4.86
N ALA A 183 0.35 -15.45 -5.02
CA ALA A 183 0.43 -16.42 -3.93
C ALA A 183 1.55 -16.11 -2.91
N ASP A 184 2.32 -15.03 -3.12
CA ASP A 184 3.45 -14.64 -2.29
C ASP A 184 3.01 -13.60 -1.23
N PRO A 185 2.88 -13.97 0.04
CA PRO A 185 2.34 -13.08 1.07
C PRO A 185 3.37 -12.11 1.67
N ARG A 186 4.64 -12.16 1.23
CA ARG A 186 5.76 -11.47 1.91
C ARG A 186 5.57 -9.96 2.10
N PHE A 187 4.88 -9.23 1.21
CA PHE A 187 4.58 -7.82 1.44
C PHE A 187 3.55 -7.62 2.56
N HIS A 188 2.55 -8.51 2.67
CA HIS A 188 1.60 -8.48 3.79
C HIS A 188 2.27 -8.91 5.10
N GLU A 189 3.20 -9.87 5.07
CA GLU A 189 4.01 -10.23 6.24
C GLU A 189 4.88 -9.05 6.71
N LEU A 190 5.54 -8.33 5.77
CA LEU A 190 6.30 -7.12 6.10
C LEU A 190 5.40 -6.05 6.74
N PHE A 191 4.22 -5.83 6.18
CA PHE A 191 3.22 -4.92 6.77
C PHE A 191 2.83 -5.34 8.19
N LEU A 192 2.51 -6.63 8.41
CA LEU A 192 2.16 -7.14 9.74
C LEU A 192 3.31 -7.05 10.74
N GLN A 193 4.55 -7.23 10.31
CA GLN A 193 5.73 -7.02 11.16
C GLN A 193 5.85 -5.56 11.60
N LEU A 194 5.56 -4.61 10.72
CA LEU A 194 5.56 -3.18 11.05
C LEU A 194 4.38 -2.83 11.97
N ALA A 195 3.23 -3.46 11.81
CA ALA A 195 2.06 -3.25 12.66
C ALA A 195 2.21 -3.87 14.05
N GLY A 196 2.99 -4.95 14.19
CA GLY A 196 3.22 -5.65 15.46
C GLY A 196 4.35 -5.09 16.33
N LYS A 197 5.05 -4.07 15.86
CA LYS A 197 6.13 -3.37 16.61
C LYS A 197 5.53 -2.14 17.33
#